data_33960875f187515a21735bd9edeb309b
#
_entry.id   33960875f187515a21735bd9edeb309b
#
_cell.length_a   1.000
_cell.length_b   1.000
_cell.length_c   1.000
_cell.angle_alpha   90.00
_cell.angle_beta   90.00
_cell.angle_gamma   90.00
#
_symmetry.space_group_name_H-M   'P 1'
#
loop_
_entity.id
_entity.type
_entity.pdbx_description
1 polymer ?
#
loop_
_entity_poly.entity_id
_entity_poly.type
_entity_poly.pdbx_seq_one_letter_code
_entity_poly.pdbx_strand_id
1 'polypeptide(L)'
;MDRPANERTSALAVYIGIVQFFFAVTWTVYVVYLPQLVEQAGIARSWVPWILVADQVVFAVVDVATGFWVDRVRHSIARLGPWILAVSVLSGLAFIALPFMHASPALLLAAILVWAVTSSALRSPPWALLSRHAATPRLPWLSTLTLTGTALAAAASPYLGMALRGVDPRVPFLLSTLTLIAAVGGLVVAERRLVANSPAAENLEPQPKQQVVLFYAALLVMALGFQAHFSLNSAPQYLRFATPADLAWLLPVFWIGFNLAMFPASRVVGRLGALPLMAIAAACGGLATLGCAFAFTKPLLLSAQFLAGACWGAASVAAYTAALRFGRTGREGRFLGTLFAVLALAALCRIAVNPSGLAAVAEFKALLPWLPATAWLAAGLLLIAARSPKRS
;
A
#
# COMPACT_ATOMS: atom_id res chain seq x y z
N MET A 1 -0.37 5.56 -35.71
CA MET A 1 -1.28 4.45 -35.40
C MET A 1 -1.91 4.71 -34.04
N ASP A 2 -3.17 5.18 -34.03
CA ASP A 2 -3.85 5.56 -32.79
C ASP A 2 -4.32 4.32 -32.04
N ARG A 3 -3.72 4.04 -30.88
CA ARG A 3 -4.19 2.96 -30.01
C ARG A 3 -5.59 3.28 -29.48
N PRO A 4 -6.50 2.29 -29.40
CA PRO A 4 -7.82 2.51 -28.84
C PRO A 4 -7.74 3.04 -27.39
N ALA A 5 -8.69 3.86 -26.96
CA ALA A 5 -8.68 4.52 -25.63
C ALA A 5 -8.46 3.53 -24.47
N ASN A 6 -8.96 2.31 -24.63
CA ASN A 6 -8.81 1.23 -23.67
C ASN A 6 -7.35 0.75 -23.49
N GLU A 7 -6.56 0.72 -24.56
CA GLU A 7 -5.14 0.34 -24.49
C GLU A 7 -4.31 1.46 -23.87
N ARG A 8 -4.66 2.72 -24.16
CA ARG A 8 -3.98 3.89 -23.61
C ARG A 8 -4.10 3.96 -22.09
N THR A 9 -5.32 3.76 -21.55
CA THR A 9 -5.53 3.74 -20.09
C THR A 9 -4.88 2.56 -19.41
N SER A 10 -4.81 1.38 -20.04
CA SER A 10 -4.06 0.23 -19.52
C SER A 10 -2.55 0.49 -19.50
N ALA A 11 -2.01 1.10 -20.57
CA ALA A 11 -0.60 1.49 -20.61
C ALA A 11 -0.27 2.50 -19.51
N LEU A 12 -1.13 3.49 -19.26
CA LEU A 12 -0.98 4.44 -18.15
C LEU A 12 -0.97 3.71 -16.80
N ALA A 13 -1.89 2.78 -16.56
CA ALA A 13 -1.94 2.00 -15.32
C ALA A 13 -0.68 1.16 -15.11
N VAL A 14 -0.12 0.56 -16.17
CA VAL A 14 1.16 -0.16 -16.09
C VAL A 14 2.31 0.78 -15.73
N TYR A 15 2.37 1.97 -16.35
CA TYR A 15 3.39 2.98 -16.00
C TYR A 15 3.27 3.41 -14.53
N ILE A 16 2.05 3.65 -14.05
CA ILE A 16 1.83 3.96 -12.63
C ILE A 16 2.26 2.78 -11.76
N GLY A 17 1.99 1.53 -12.18
CA GLY A 17 2.48 0.32 -11.50
C GLY A 17 4.00 0.27 -11.40
N ILE A 18 4.73 0.63 -12.47
CA ILE A 18 6.19 0.73 -12.45
C ILE A 18 6.67 1.80 -11.46
N VAL A 19 6.03 2.97 -11.44
CA VAL A 19 6.33 4.02 -10.46
C VAL A 19 6.09 3.53 -9.04
N GLN A 20 4.97 2.84 -8.80
CA GLN A 20 4.64 2.27 -7.49
C GLN A 20 5.64 1.18 -7.06
N PHE A 21 6.16 0.38 -8.00
CA PHE A 21 7.21 -0.59 -7.72
C PHE A 21 8.48 0.09 -7.18
N PHE A 22 9.01 1.06 -7.91
CA PHE A 22 10.23 1.77 -7.47
C PHE A 22 10.00 2.58 -6.19
N PHE A 23 8.81 3.13 -6.02
CA PHE A 23 8.42 3.82 -4.80
C PHE A 23 8.45 2.87 -3.57
N ALA A 24 7.90 1.67 -3.70
CA ALA A 24 7.92 0.67 -2.64
C ALA A 24 9.34 0.12 -2.39
N VAL A 25 10.18 -0.01 -3.42
CA VAL A 25 11.61 -0.34 -3.28
C VAL A 25 12.35 0.73 -2.47
N THR A 26 12.08 2.01 -2.72
CA THR A 26 12.67 3.13 -1.96
C THR A 26 12.34 3.01 -0.46
N TRP A 27 11.09 2.66 -0.12
CA TRP A 27 10.71 2.39 1.27
C TRP A 27 11.49 1.20 1.87
N THR A 28 11.66 0.13 1.11
CA THR A 28 12.44 -1.04 1.58
C THR A 28 13.89 -0.67 1.86
N VAL A 29 14.53 0.09 0.96
CA VAL A 29 15.91 0.59 1.16
C VAL A 29 15.99 1.43 2.43
N TYR A 30 15.07 2.37 2.62
CA TYR A 30 15.00 3.20 3.83
C TYR A 30 14.93 2.36 5.10
N VAL A 31 13.98 1.43 5.19
CA VAL A 31 13.78 0.61 6.40
C VAL A 31 14.98 -0.28 6.70
N VAL A 32 15.65 -0.81 5.67
CA VAL A 32 16.84 -1.66 5.83
C VAL A 32 18.02 -0.88 6.42
N TYR A 33 18.25 0.34 5.97
CA TYR A 33 19.40 1.13 6.41
C TYR A 33 19.11 2.10 7.55
N LEU A 34 17.85 2.37 7.88
CA LEU A 34 17.50 3.31 8.96
C LEU A 34 18.24 3.04 10.29
N PRO A 35 18.36 1.77 10.78
CA PRO A 35 19.10 1.51 12.01
C PRO A 35 20.58 1.97 11.94
N GLN A 36 21.24 1.74 10.80
CA GLN A 36 22.62 2.16 10.60
C GLN A 36 22.75 3.69 10.54
N LEU A 37 21.87 4.36 9.79
CA LEU A 37 21.91 5.82 9.66
C LEU A 37 21.67 6.53 10.99
N VAL A 38 20.74 6.01 11.79
CA VAL A 38 20.41 6.52 13.13
C VAL A 38 21.60 6.39 14.07
N GLU A 39 22.27 5.21 14.10
CA GLU A 39 23.48 4.99 14.90
C GLU A 39 24.64 5.90 14.47
N GLN A 40 24.87 6.05 13.17
CA GLN A 40 25.91 6.93 12.62
C GLN A 40 25.67 8.41 12.98
N ALA A 41 24.42 8.84 13.12
CA ALA A 41 24.05 10.19 13.55
C ALA A 41 24.06 10.38 15.08
N GLY A 42 24.46 9.35 15.85
CA GLY A 42 24.51 9.43 17.32
C GLY A 42 23.15 9.26 18.02
N ILE A 43 22.15 8.72 17.30
CA ILE A 43 20.84 8.41 17.90
C ILE A 43 20.82 6.93 18.29
N ALA A 44 20.34 6.60 19.50
CA ALA A 44 20.23 5.22 19.94
C ALA A 44 19.30 4.40 19.03
N ARG A 45 19.69 3.17 18.68
CA ARG A 45 18.93 2.26 17.80
C ARG A 45 17.52 1.98 18.30
N SER A 46 17.28 2.09 19.60
CA SER A 46 15.95 1.96 20.22
C SER A 46 14.93 3.01 19.73
N TRP A 47 15.38 4.12 19.12
CA TRP A 47 14.52 5.13 18.53
C TRP A 47 14.01 4.77 17.13
N VAL A 48 14.61 3.78 16.44
CA VAL A 48 14.20 3.39 15.09
C VAL A 48 12.70 3.09 14.98
N PRO A 49 12.07 2.29 15.87
CA PRO A 49 10.63 2.06 15.79
C PRO A 49 9.81 3.34 15.99
N TRP A 50 10.26 4.27 16.84
CA TRP A 50 9.56 5.54 17.06
C TRP A 50 9.66 6.48 15.86
N ILE A 51 10.80 6.49 15.15
CA ILE A 51 10.94 7.21 13.87
C ILE A 51 9.96 6.64 12.85
N LEU A 52 9.88 5.31 12.72
CA LEU A 52 8.92 4.67 11.81
C LEU A 52 7.46 4.94 12.21
N VAL A 53 7.14 5.05 13.51
CA VAL A 53 5.81 5.47 13.99
C VAL A 53 5.51 6.91 13.55
N ALA A 54 6.49 7.82 13.73
CA ALA A 54 6.36 9.21 13.29
C ALA A 54 6.15 9.31 11.77
N ASP A 55 6.86 8.52 10.98
CA ASP A 55 6.67 8.44 9.52
C ASP A 55 5.22 8.07 9.16
N GLN A 56 4.62 7.09 9.85
CA GLN A 56 3.23 6.69 9.58
C GLN A 56 2.23 7.77 9.98
N VAL A 57 2.49 8.56 11.04
CA VAL A 57 1.68 9.73 11.38
C VAL A 57 1.75 10.77 10.27
N VAL A 58 2.98 11.09 9.81
CA VAL A 58 3.19 12.02 8.69
C VAL A 58 2.46 11.51 7.44
N PHE A 59 2.59 10.24 7.12
CA PHE A 59 1.90 9.63 5.97
C PHE A 59 0.38 9.79 6.08
N ALA A 60 -0.22 9.44 7.22
CA ALA A 60 -1.66 9.55 7.39
C ALA A 60 -2.16 10.99 7.21
N VAL A 61 -1.46 11.97 7.77
CA VAL A 61 -1.83 13.38 7.67
C VAL A 61 -1.64 13.91 6.25
N VAL A 62 -0.47 13.66 5.65
CA VAL A 62 -0.13 14.19 4.32
C VAL A 62 -0.95 13.51 3.22
N ASP A 63 -1.25 12.22 3.33
CA ASP A 63 -2.12 11.51 2.36
C ASP A 63 -3.51 12.16 2.30
N VAL A 64 -4.11 12.47 3.46
CA VAL A 64 -5.40 13.18 3.51
C VAL A 64 -5.26 14.59 2.94
N ALA A 65 -4.27 15.36 3.39
CA ALA A 65 -4.05 16.72 2.94
C ALA A 65 -3.85 16.81 1.41
N THR A 66 -3.00 15.92 0.87
CA THR A 66 -2.73 15.84 -0.57
C THR A 66 -3.97 15.41 -1.34
N GLY A 67 -4.75 14.48 -0.80
CA GLY A 67 -6.03 14.09 -1.40
C GLY A 67 -6.99 15.26 -1.55
N PHE A 68 -7.13 16.09 -0.50
CA PHE A 68 -7.94 17.32 -0.57
C PHE A 68 -7.37 18.34 -1.56
N TRP A 69 -6.04 18.49 -1.59
CA TRP A 69 -5.37 19.41 -2.49
C TRP A 69 -5.59 19.01 -3.97
N VAL A 70 -5.41 17.73 -4.31
CA VAL A 70 -5.63 17.20 -5.68
C VAL A 70 -7.04 17.47 -6.17
N ASP A 71 -8.05 17.31 -5.32
CA ASP A 71 -9.44 17.60 -5.67
C ASP A 71 -9.67 19.10 -5.91
N ARG A 72 -9.06 19.97 -5.06
CA ARG A 72 -9.19 21.42 -5.17
C ARG A 72 -8.56 21.97 -6.44
N VAL A 73 -7.39 21.46 -6.83
CA VAL A 73 -6.66 21.91 -8.02
C VAL A 73 -7.10 21.20 -9.32
N ARG A 74 -8.08 20.33 -9.25
CA ARG A 74 -8.58 19.54 -10.39
C ARG A 74 -8.84 20.37 -11.66
N HIS A 75 -9.38 21.58 -11.49
CA HIS A 75 -9.71 22.48 -12.60
C HIS A 75 -8.57 23.44 -12.97
N SER A 76 -7.63 23.67 -12.04
CA SER A 76 -6.55 24.65 -12.22
C SER A 76 -5.28 24.04 -12.80
N ILE A 77 -5.04 22.74 -12.58
CA ILE A 77 -3.86 22.03 -13.09
C ILE A 77 -4.30 21.14 -14.25
N ALA A 78 -4.00 21.56 -15.47
CA ALA A 78 -4.30 20.81 -16.68
C ALA A 78 -3.58 19.45 -16.72
N ARG A 79 -2.39 19.35 -16.07
CA ARG A 79 -1.55 18.15 -16.04
C ARG A 79 -0.94 17.95 -14.65
N LEU A 80 -1.15 16.77 -14.07
CA LEU A 80 -0.57 16.39 -12.78
C LEU A 80 0.88 15.87 -12.91
N GLY A 81 1.26 15.32 -14.05
CA GLY A 81 2.57 14.71 -14.28
C GLY A 81 3.76 15.62 -13.94
N PRO A 82 3.84 16.87 -14.42
CA PRO A 82 4.93 17.80 -14.09
C PRO A 82 5.03 18.08 -12.59
N TRP A 83 3.91 18.18 -11.87
CA TRP A 83 3.90 18.36 -10.42
C TRP A 83 4.41 17.10 -9.71
N ILE A 84 3.94 15.92 -10.12
CA ILE A 84 4.44 14.64 -9.61
C ILE A 84 5.95 14.54 -9.81
N LEU A 85 6.46 14.93 -10.98
CA LEU A 85 7.90 14.92 -11.26
C LEU A 85 8.67 15.89 -10.33
N ALA A 86 8.21 17.13 -10.19
CA ALA A 86 8.87 18.12 -9.34
C ALA A 86 8.96 17.66 -7.89
N VAL A 87 7.86 17.14 -7.33
CA VAL A 87 7.83 16.60 -5.96
C VAL A 87 8.69 15.33 -5.85
N SER A 88 8.74 14.49 -6.89
CA SER A 88 9.62 13.30 -6.91
C SER A 88 11.09 13.67 -6.91
N VAL A 89 11.48 14.72 -7.64
CA VAL A 89 12.87 15.23 -7.61
C VAL A 89 13.22 15.75 -6.22
N LEU A 90 12.35 16.55 -5.60
CA LEU A 90 12.57 17.04 -4.23
C LEU A 90 12.65 15.88 -3.23
N SER A 91 11.74 14.92 -3.31
CA SER A 91 11.75 13.71 -2.48
C SER A 91 13.04 12.89 -2.68
N GLY A 92 13.47 12.76 -3.93
CA GLY A 92 14.71 12.05 -4.29
C GLY A 92 15.96 12.74 -3.76
N LEU A 93 16.04 14.07 -3.84
CA LEU A 93 17.15 14.85 -3.27
C LEU A 93 17.21 14.67 -1.74
N ALA A 94 16.07 14.76 -1.05
CA ALA A 94 16.01 14.49 0.39
C ALA A 94 16.46 13.06 0.71
N PHE A 95 16.04 12.06 -0.09
CA PHE A 95 16.40 10.66 0.10
C PHE A 95 17.89 10.39 -0.09
N ILE A 96 18.49 10.90 -1.18
CA ILE A 96 19.94 10.79 -1.44
C ILE A 96 20.76 11.46 -0.33
N ALA A 97 20.24 12.52 0.29
CA ALA A 97 20.92 13.22 1.36
C ALA A 97 21.04 12.39 2.65
N LEU A 98 20.12 11.45 2.92
CA LEU A 98 20.07 10.70 4.18
C LEU A 98 21.40 10.05 4.58
N PRO A 99 22.12 9.31 3.71
CA PRO A 99 23.39 8.68 4.08
C PRO A 99 24.52 9.68 4.38
N PHE A 100 24.34 10.96 4.09
CA PHE A 100 25.34 12.01 4.35
C PHE A 100 25.02 12.85 5.59
N MET A 101 23.85 12.62 6.24
CA MET A 101 23.39 13.42 7.39
C MET A 101 23.91 12.89 8.75
N HIS A 102 25.02 12.13 8.75
CA HIS A 102 25.60 11.54 9.95
C HIS A 102 26.24 12.56 10.92
N ALA A 103 26.47 13.79 10.48
CA ALA A 103 27.12 14.82 11.32
C ALA A 103 26.21 15.37 12.42
N SER A 104 24.87 15.21 12.31
CA SER A 104 23.91 15.77 13.28
C SER A 104 22.60 14.99 13.30
N PRO A 105 22.16 14.57 14.52
CA PRO A 105 20.84 13.97 14.70
C PRO A 105 19.70 14.82 14.12
N ALA A 106 19.76 16.14 14.35
CA ALA A 106 18.72 17.06 13.90
C ALA A 106 18.63 17.13 12.37
N LEU A 107 19.77 17.14 11.67
CA LEU A 107 19.79 17.15 10.20
C LEU A 107 19.26 15.85 9.61
N LEU A 108 19.60 14.69 10.20
CA LEU A 108 19.06 13.40 9.76
C LEU A 108 17.54 13.37 9.94
N LEU A 109 17.02 13.74 11.11
CA LEU A 109 15.59 13.74 11.38
C LEU A 109 14.84 14.75 10.50
N ALA A 110 15.41 15.93 10.25
CA ALA A 110 14.83 16.90 9.33
C ALA A 110 14.77 16.36 7.89
N ALA A 111 15.84 15.72 7.40
CA ALA A 111 15.87 15.11 6.08
C ALA A 111 14.86 13.94 5.96
N ILE A 112 14.72 13.10 7.00
CA ILE A 112 13.69 12.06 7.06
C ILE A 112 12.29 12.69 6.97
N LEU A 113 12.02 13.75 7.74
CA LEU A 113 10.72 14.43 7.72
C LEU A 113 10.40 15.01 6.34
N VAL A 114 11.36 15.69 5.70
CA VAL A 114 11.18 16.23 4.34
C VAL A 114 10.89 15.11 3.35
N TRP A 115 11.65 14.01 3.42
CA TRP A 115 11.40 12.85 2.57
C TRP A 115 10.03 12.21 2.87
N ALA A 116 9.66 12.01 4.12
CA ALA A 116 8.37 11.42 4.50
C ALA A 116 7.20 12.26 3.99
N VAL A 117 7.25 13.59 4.15
CA VAL A 117 6.20 14.51 3.64
C VAL A 117 6.12 14.45 2.12
N THR A 118 7.23 14.58 1.41
CA THR A 118 7.26 14.62 -0.05
C THR A 118 6.91 13.28 -0.67
N SER A 119 7.36 12.17 -0.09
CA SER A 119 7.05 10.83 -0.56
C SER A 119 5.57 10.48 -0.34
N SER A 120 4.98 10.85 0.80
CA SER A 120 3.55 10.67 1.04
C SER A 120 2.70 11.48 0.05
N ALA A 121 3.10 12.72 -0.23
CA ALA A 121 2.40 13.58 -1.20
C ALA A 121 2.35 12.97 -2.62
N LEU A 122 3.18 11.98 -2.94
CA LEU A 122 3.21 11.29 -4.24
C LEU A 122 2.29 10.06 -4.32
N ARG A 123 1.66 9.63 -3.22
CA ARG A 123 0.90 8.37 -3.18
C ARG A 123 -0.43 8.44 -3.91
N SER A 124 -1.24 9.48 -3.68
CA SER A 124 -2.59 9.60 -4.25
C SER A 124 -2.64 10.22 -5.65
N PRO A 125 -1.80 11.19 -6.08
CA PRO A 125 -1.95 11.86 -7.37
C PRO A 125 -1.89 10.95 -8.60
N PRO A 126 -1.00 9.92 -8.69
CA PRO A 126 -0.98 9.01 -9.83
C PRO A 126 -2.30 8.24 -10.01
N TRP A 127 -2.94 7.85 -8.91
CA TRP A 127 -4.23 7.17 -8.92
C TRP A 127 -5.37 8.11 -9.32
N ALA A 128 -5.35 9.36 -8.85
CA ALA A 128 -6.30 10.38 -9.28
C ALA A 128 -6.18 10.67 -10.77
N LEU A 129 -4.93 10.72 -11.30
CA LEU A 129 -4.67 10.84 -12.72
C LEU A 129 -5.29 9.68 -13.50
N LEU A 130 -5.08 8.43 -13.06
CA LEU A 130 -5.67 7.25 -13.70
C LEU A 130 -7.20 7.31 -13.70
N SER A 131 -7.81 7.66 -12.56
CA SER A 131 -9.26 7.72 -12.41
C SER A 131 -9.91 8.73 -13.36
N ARG A 132 -9.28 9.88 -13.60
CA ARG A 132 -9.80 10.93 -14.48
C ARG A 132 -10.00 10.48 -15.93
N HIS A 133 -9.22 9.50 -16.38
CA HIS A 133 -9.16 9.06 -17.78
C HIS A 133 -9.68 7.64 -18.00
N ALA A 134 -10.12 6.98 -16.94
CA ALA A 134 -10.60 5.60 -16.98
C ALA A 134 -12.12 5.52 -17.06
N ALA A 135 -12.68 4.65 -17.87
CA ALA A 135 -14.11 4.30 -17.81
C ALA A 135 -14.40 3.51 -16.52
N THR A 136 -15.56 3.76 -15.89
CA THR A 136 -15.96 3.12 -14.61
C THR A 136 -15.86 1.60 -14.61
N PRO A 137 -16.30 0.87 -15.65
CA PRO A 137 -16.21 -0.59 -15.67
C PRO A 137 -14.77 -1.12 -15.70
N ARG A 138 -13.80 -0.30 -16.06
CA ARG A 138 -12.39 -0.68 -16.17
C ARG A 138 -11.59 -0.45 -14.88
N LEU A 139 -12.12 0.28 -13.92
CA LEU A 139 -11.42 0.60 -12.68
C LEU A 139 -10.85 -0.63 -11.96
N PRO A 140 -11.55 -1.79 -11.87
CA PRO A 140 -10.98 -2.98 -11.22
C PRO A 140 -9.71 -3.48 -11.90
N TRP A 141 -9.71 -3.55 -13.23
CA TRP A 141 -8.57 -3.97 -14.03
C TRP A 141 -7.38 -3.01 -13.91
N LEU A 142 -7.66 -1.71 -14.01
CA LEU A 142 -6.63 -0.68 -13.91
C LEU A 142 -6.03 -0.62 -12.50
N SER A 143 -6.86 -0.81 -11.46
CA SER A 143 -6.39 -0.94 -10.08
C SER A 143 -5.46 -2.13 -9.91
N THR A 144 -5.78 -3.28 -10.53
CA THR A 144 -4.91 -4.46 -10.52
C THR A 144 -3.56 -4.17 -11.15
N LEU A 145 -3.52 -3.58 -12.34
CA LEU A 145 -2.27 -3.24 -13.02
C LEU A 145 -1.39 -2.31 -12.18
N THR A 146 -2.01 -1.32 -11.53
CA THR A 146 -1.29 -0.37 -10.68
C THR A 146 -0.78 -1.02 -9.39
N LEU A 147 -1.60 -1.84 -8.72
CA LEU A 147 -1.24 -2.54 -7.49
C LEU A 147 -0.15 -3.59 -7.70
N THR A 148 -0.06 -4.17 -8.91
CA THR A 148 0.95 -5.18 -9.23
C THR A 148 2.37 -4.66 -8.95
N GLY A 149 2.64 -3.40 -9.20
CA GLY A 149 3.94 -2.80 -8.89
C GLY A 149 4.30 -2.87 -7.41
N THR A 150 3.42 -2.36 -6.54
CA THR A 150 3.62 -2.43 -5.08
C THR A 150 3.70 -3.86 -4.57
N ALA A 151 2.87 -4.75 -5.10
CA ALA A 151 2.81 -6.14 -4.68
C ALA A 151 4.06 -6.94 -5.08
N LEU A 152 4.62 -6.69 -6.26
CA LEU A 152 5.89 -7.26 -6.69
C LEU A 152 7.06 -6.75 -5.84
N ALA A 153 7.09 -5.46 -5.53
CA ALA A 153 8.10 -4.91 -4.63
C ALA A 153 8.02 -5.53 -3.22
N ALA A 154 6.82 -5.73 -2.69
CA ALA A 154 6.61 -6.39 -1.41
C ALA A 154 7.07 -7.87 -1.43
N ALA A 155 6.80 -8.60 -2.52
CA ALA A 155 7.30 -9.96 -2.71
C ALA A 155 8.83 -10.02 -2.82
N ALA A 156 9.46 -9.02 -3.46
CA ALA A 156 10.91 -8.92 -3.61
C ALA A 156 11.63 -8.39 -2.36
N SER A 157 10.92 -7.73 -1.43
CA SER A 157 11.50 -7.04 -0.27
C SER A 157 12.43 -7.92 0.60
N PRO A 158 12.12 -9.20 0.93
CA PRO A 158 13.03 -10.05 1.69
C PRO A 158 14.34 -10.33 0.96
N TYR A 159 14.29 -10.55 -0.34
CA TYR A 159 15.49 -10.78 -1.18
C TYR A 159 16.33 -9.51 -1.31
N LEU A 160 15.66 -8.36 -1.47
CA LEU A 160 16.34 -7.08 -1.50
C LEU A 160 17.05 -6.82 -0.16
N GLY A 161 16.40 -7.10 0.97
CA GLY A 161 17.03 -7.00 2.30
C GLY A 161 18.26 -7.88 2.47
N MET A 162 18.30 -9.07 1.83
CA MET A 162 19.51 -9.91 1.81
C MET A 162 20.60 -9.33 0.91
N ALA A 163 20.24 -8.88 -0.30
CA ALA A 163 21.18 -8.34 -1.28
C ALA A 163 21.85 -7.03 -0.81
N LEU A 164 21.16 -6.27 0.03
CA LEU A 164 21.67 -5.00 0.57
C LEU A 164 22.60 -5.16 1.76
N ARG A 165 22.76 -6.36 2.32
CA ARG A 165 23.66 -6.60 3.47
C ARG A 165 25.11 -6.32 3.09
N GLY A 166 25.76 -5.43 3.86
CA GLY A 166 27.16 -5.07 3.65
C GLY A 166 27.42 -4.11 2.47
N VAL A 167 26.38 -3.67 1.76
CA VAL A 167 26.50 -2.66 0.71
C VAL A 167 26.52 -1.27 1.34
N ASP A 168 27.37 -0.36 0.82
CA ASP A 168 27.38 1.04 1.25
C ASP A 168 26.00 1.68 1.00
N PRO A 169 25.36 2.28 2.01
CA PRO A 169 24.03 2.88 1.87
C PRO A 169 23.91 3.88 0.70
N ARG A 170 24.97 4.61 0.39
CA ARG A 170 24.98 5.64 -0.68
C ARG A 170 24.56 5.06 -2.03
N VAL A 171 24.97 3.82 -2.33
CA VAL A 171 24.69 3.17 -3.63
C VAL A 171 23.19 2.85 -3.78
N PRO A 172 22.54 2.10 -2.88
CA PRO A 172 21.11 1.82 -3.01
C PRO A 172 20.22 3.07 -2.90
N PHE A 173 20.60 4.07 -2.09
CA PHE A 173 19.85 5.33 -2.02
C PHE A 173 19.92 6.11 -3.35
N LEU A 174 21.10 6.22 -3.96
CA LEU A 174 21.25 6.85 -5.27
C LEU A 174 20.51 6.08 -6.35
N LEU A 175 20.72 4.77 -6.43
CA LEU A 175 20.17 3.94 -7.50
C LEU A 175 18.63 3.88 -7.45
N SER A 176 18.03 3.69 -6.26
CA SER A 176 16.58 3.69 -6.12
C SER A 176 15.95 5.05 -6.43
N THR A 177 16.64 6.16 -6.10
CA THR A 177 16.19 7.51 -6.47
C THR A 177 16.23 7.73 -7.98
N LEU A 178 17.33 7.39 -8.64
CA LEU A 178 17.47 7.56 -10.09
C LEU A 178 16.44 6.75 -10.86
N THR A 179 16.21 5.50 -10.46
CA THR A 179 15.19 4.63 -11.07
C THR A 179 13.77 5.15 -10.86
N LEU A 180 13.46 5.66 -9.66
CA LEU A 180 12.17 6.27 -9.38
C LEU A 180 11.93 7.54 -10.21
N ILE A 181 12.90 8.46 -10.26
CA ILE A 181 12.79 9.70 -11.04
C ILE A 181 12.67 9.38 -12.54
N ALA A 182 13.43 8.42 -13.06
CA ALA A 182 13.31 7.97 -14.45
C ALA A 182 11.93 7.39 -14.76
N ALA A 183 11.38 6.57 -13.85
CA ALA A 183 10.03 6.02 -13.98
C ALA A 183 8.96 7.13 -13.96
N VAL A 184 9.09 8.13 -13.09
CA VAL A 184 8.18 9.28 -13.05
C VAL A 184 8.33 10.15 -14.30
N GLY A 185 9.53 10.35 -14.80
CA GLY A 185 9.77 11.02 -16.10
C GLY A 185 9.04 10.30 -17.24
N GLY A 186 9.09 8.97 -17.27
CA GLY A 186 8.32 8.16 -18.21
C GLY A 186 6.80 8.33 -18.05
N LEU A 187 6.31 8.47 -16.81
CA LEU A 187 4.89 8.74 -16.54
C LEU A 187 4.45 10.09 -17.12
N VAL A 188 5.27 11.15 -16.99
CA VAL A 188 4.95 12.48 -17.58
C VAL A 188 4.83 12.39 -19.10
N VAL A 189 5.74 11.64 -19.75
CA VAL A 189 5.68 11.41 -21.20
C VAL A 189 4.45 10.60 -21.57
N ALA A 190 4.13 9.55 -20.79
CA ALA A 190 2.96 8.71 -20.99
C ALA A 190 1.66 9.52 -20.84
N GLU A 191 1.55 10.39 -19.82
CA GLU A 191 0.42 11.28 -19.64
C GLU A 191 0.20 12.16 -20.88
N ARG A 192 1.25 12.81 -21.37
CA ARG A 192 1.16 13.68 -22.56
C ARG A 192 0.66 12.93 -23.79
N ARG A 193 1.15 11.71 -24.02
CA ARG A 193 0.83 10.93 -25.24
C ARG A 193 -0.48 10.16 -25.15
N LEU A 194 -0.82 9.67 -23.96
CA LEU A 194 -1.94 8.75 -23.78
C LEU A 194 -3.25 9.46 -23.39
N VAL A 195 -3.14 10.63 -22.76
CA VAL A 195 -4.26 11.29 -22.07
C VAL A 195 -4.77 12.53 -22.81
N ALA A 196 -3.99 13.11 -23.71
CA ALA A 196 -4.32 14.39 -24.37
C ALA A 196 -5.72 14.45 -25.03
N ASN A 197 -6.29 13.31 -25.41
CA ASN A 197 -7.56 13.21 -26.14
C ASN A 197 -8.57 12.26 -25.45
N SER A 198 -8.39 11.93 -24.16
CA SER A 198 -9.34 11.06 -23.47
C SER A 198 -10.51 11.88 -22.92
N PRO A 199 -11.76 11.44 -23.13
CA PRO A 199 -12.91 12.09 -22.53
C PRO A 199 -12.80 12.08 -21.00
N ALA A 200 -13.28 13.16 -20.37
CA ALA A 200 -13.37 13.22 -18.92
C ALA A 200 -14.24 12.07 -18.40
N ALA A 201 -13.83 11.49 -17.27
CA ALA A 201 -14.61 10.45 -16.64
C ALA A 201 -15.97 11.00 -16.19
N GLU A 202 -17.01 10.21 -16.43
CA GLU A 202 -18.36 10.51 -15.98
C GLU A 202 -18.43 10.62 -14.46
N ASN A 203 -19.04 11.68 -13.93
CA ASN A 203 -19.28 11.83 -12.49
C ASN A 203 -20.42 10.89 -12.08
N LEU A 204 -20.22 10.16 -11.00
CA LEU A 204 -21.23 9.29 -10.40
C LEU A 204 -21.96 10.03 -9.28
N GLU A 205 -23.17 9.58 -8.98
CA GLU A 205 -23.89 10.06 -7.80
C GLU A 205 -23.15 9.74 -6.50
N PRO A 206 -23.17 10.65 -5.52
CA PRO A 206 -22.55 10.40 -4.21
C PRO A 206 -23.19 9.20 -3.51
N GLN A 207 -22.35 8.35 -2.95
CA GLN A 207 -22.82 7.23 -2.14
C GLN A 207 -23.31 7.69 -0.77
N PRO A 208 -24.22 6.94 -0.09
CA PRO A 208 -24.68 7.24 1.25
C PRO A 208 -23.48 7.37 2.23
N LYS A 209 -23.49 8.40 3.07
CA LYS A 209 -22.41 8.64 4.04
C LYS A 209 -22.14 7.41 4.93
N GLN A 210 -23.20 6.73 5.38
CA GLN A 210 -23.09 5.50 6.19
C GLN A 210 -22.30 4.42 5.47
N GLN A 211 -22.56 4.19 4.17
CA GLN A 211 -21.84 3.20 3.38
C GLN A 211 -20.34 3.52 3.30
N VAL A 212 -20.00 4.79 3.08
CA VAL A 212 -18.61 5.26 3.01
C VAL A 212 -17.90 5.07 4.35
N VAL A 213 -18.56 5.45 5.45
CA VAL A 213 -17.99 5.29 6.80
C VAL A 213 -17.76 3.82 7.14
N LEU A 214 -18.75 2.96 6.88
CA LEU A 214 -18.63 1.52 7.15
C LEU A 214 -17.55 0.86 6.26
N PHE A 215 -17.39 1.32 5.01
CA PHE A 215 -16.32 0.86 4.13
C PHE A 215 -14.94 1.17 4.71
N TYR A 216 -14.68 2.42 5.14
CA TYR A 216 -13.37 2.76 5.72
C TYR A 216 -13.13 2.12 7.07
N ALA A 217 -14.16 1.97 7.90
CA ALA A 217 -14.07 1.22 9.15
C ALA A 217 -13.70 -0.25 8.90
N ALA A 218 -14.38 -0.90 7.94
CA ALA A 218 -14.06 -2.26 7.54
C ALA A 218 -12.64 -2.38 6.97
N LEU A 219 -12.22 -1.43 6.13
CA LEU A 219 -10.86 -1.39 5.59
C LEU A 219 -9.81 -1.27 6.69
N LEU A 220 -10.03 -0.39 7.69
CA LEU A 220 -9.13 -0.24 8.83
C LEU A 220 -9.01 -1.54 9.62
N VAL A 221 -10.15 -2.14 9.99
CA VAL A 221 -10.16 -3.37 10.77
C VAL A 221 -9.51 -4.52 10.01
N MET A 222 -9.77 -4.63 8.70
CA MET A 222 -9.16 -5.65 7.84
C MET A 222 -7.65 -5.41 7.67
N ALA A 223 -7.22 -4.15 7.53
CA ALA A 223 -5.81 -3.79 7.45
C ALA A 223 -5.06 -4.06 8.77
N LEU A 224 -5.68 -3.81 9.92
CA LEU A 224 -5.14 -4.20 11.23
C LEU A 224 -4.96 -5.72 11.33
N GLY A 225 -5.96 -6.50 10.89
CA GLY A 225 -5.85 -7.96 10.81
C GLY A 225 -4.72 -8.42 9.88
N PHE A 226 -4.57 -7.80 8.71
CA PHE A 226 -3.44 -8.05 7.80
C PHE A 226 -2.10 -7.74 8.47
N GLN A 227 -1.96 -6.60 9.12
CA GLN A 227 -0.73 -6.23 9.81
C GLN A 227 -0.38 -7.20 10.94
N ALA A 228 -1.37 -7.63 11.72
CA ALA A 228 -1.18 -8.65 12.76
C ALA A 228 -0.75 -10.00 12.15
N HIS A 229 -1.41 -10.43 11.08
CA HIS A 229 -1.10 -11.70 10.41
C HIS A 229 0.31 -11.67 9.79
N PHE A 230 0.54 -10.76 8.84
CA PHE A 230 1.76 -10.79 8.04
C PHE A 230 2.99 -10.37 8.85
N SER A 231 2.88 -9.30 9.65
CA SER A 231 4.04 -8.69 10.29
C SER A 231 4.35 -9.24 11.70
N LEU A 232 3.35 -9.74 12.42
CA LEU A 232 3.56 -10.26 13.79
C LEU A 232 3.50 -11.78 13.85
N ASN A 233 2.62 -12.43 13.08
CA ASN A 233 2.38 -13.87 13.19
C ASN A 233 3.11 -14.72 12.15
N SER A 234 3.32 -14.25 10.90
CA SER A 234 3.82 -15.12 9.82
C SER A 234 5.21 -15.69 10.10
N ALA A 235 6.17 -14.86 10.53
CA ALA A 235 7.51 -15.36 10.85
C ALA A 235 7.50 -16.38 12.00
N PRO A 236 6.90 -16.13 13.17
CA PRO A 236 6.74 -17.14 14.23
C PRO A 236 6.04 -18.42 13.77
N GLN A 237 5.03 -18.31 12.90
CA GLN A 237 4.34 -19.49 12.37
C GLN A 237 5.25 -20.35 11.49
N TYR A 238 6.04 -19.73 10.62
CA TYR A 238 7.03 -20.44 9.79
C TYR A 238 8.13 -21.09 10.61
N LEU A 239 8.62 -20.43 11.66
CA LEU A 239 9.67 -20.92 12.52
C LEU A 239 9.29 -22.18 13.33
N ARG A 240 8.02 -22.58 13.33
CA ARG A 240 7.59 -23.91 13.84
C ARG A 240 8.06 -25.06 12.94
N PHE A 241 8.36 -24.80 11.67
CA PHE A 241 8.64 -25.82 10.64
C PHE A 241 9.89 -25.52 9.81
N ALA A 242 10.59 -24.41 10.08
CA ALA A 242 11.68 -23.92 9.26
C ALA A 242 12.69 -23.13 10.09
N THR A 243 13.87 -22.87 9.54
CA THR A 243 14.92 -22.07 10.17
C THR A 243 14.77 -20.58 9.84
N PRO A 244 15.41 -19.68 10.60
CA PRO A 244 15.43 -18.24 10.27
C PRO A 244 15.97 -17.93 8.86
N ALA A 245 16.89 -18.74 8.33
CA ALA A 245 17.45 -18.57 6.99
C ALA A 245 16.39 -18.82 5.90
N ASP A 246 15.41 -19.68 6.17
CA ASP A 246 14.34 -20.01 5.22
C ASP A 246 13.29 -18.90 5.09
N LEU A 247 13.19 -17.98 6.06
CA LEU A 247 12.12 -16.96 6.08
C LEU A 247 12.12 -16.08 4.83
N ALA A 248 13.29 -15.77 4.26
CA ALA A 248 13.38 -14.98 3.04
C ALA A 248 12.68 -15.64 1.84
N TRP A 249 12.59 -16.97 1.83
CA TRP A 249 11.93 -17.76 0.79
C TRP A 249 10.45 -18.06 1.11
N LEU A 250 10.11 -18.11 2.40
CA LEU A 250 8.78 -18.49 2.86
C LEU A 250 7.82 -17.29 2.93
N LEU A 251 8.28 -16.13 3.40
CA LEU A 251 7.45 -14.93 3.49
C LEU A 251 6.87 -14.45 2.15
N PRO A 252 7.57 -14.58 1.00
CA PRO A 252 7.01 -14.26 -0.30
C PRO A 252 5.80 -15.09 -0.71
N VAL A 253 5.54 -16.26 -0.12
CA VAL A 253 4.39 -17.13 -0.45
C VAL A 253 3.06 -16.37 -0.30
N PHE A 254 2.93 -15.56 0.74
CA PHE A 254 1.77 -14.68 0.93
C PHE A 254 1.62 -13.70 -0.25
N TRP A 255 2.71 -13.04 -0.66
CA TRP A 255 2.69 -12.07 -1.75
C TRP A 255 2.51 -12.71 -3.13
N ILE A 256 2.93 -13.96 -3.32
CA ILE A 256 2.62 -14.74 -4.53
C ILE A 256 1.11 -14.95 -4.64
N GLY A 257 0.47 -15.41 -3.56
CA GLY A 257 -1.00 -15.53 -3.49
C GLY A 257 -1.70 -14.20 -3.78
N PHE A 258 -1.23 -13.12 -3.16
CA PHE A 258 -1.72 -11.76 -3.38
C PHE A 258 -1.67 -11.37 -4.87
N ASN A 259 -0.49 -11.47 -5.50
CA ASN A 259 -0.30 -11.08 -6.89
C ASN A 259 -1.17 -11.90 -7.85
N LEU A 260 -1.23 -13.21 -7.68
CA LEU A 260 -1.99 -14.08 -8.57
C LEU A 260 -3.50 -13.85 -8.45
N ALA A 261 -4.01 -13.62 -7.25
CA ALA A 261 -5.45 -13.43 -7.01
C ALA A 261 -6.00 -12.10 -7.50
N MET A 262 -5.17 -11.06 -7.61
CA MET A 262 -5.64 -9.74 -8.06
C MET A 262 -6.26 -9.79 -9.47
N PHE A 263 -5.72 -10.59 -10.38
CA PHE A 263 -6.19 -10.67 -11.77
C PHE A 263 -7.60 -11.25 -11.89
N PRO A 264 -7.91 -12.44 -11.34
CA PRO A 264 -9.30 -12.92 -11.32
C PRO A 264 -10.21 -12.03 -10.48
N ALA A 265 -9.74 -11.47 -9.36
CA ALA A 265 -10.52 -10.56 -8.51
C ALA A 265 -11.03 -9.35 -9.29
N SER A 266 -10.25 -8.80 -10.22
CA SER A 266 -10.68 -7.67 -11.05
C SER A 266 -11.95 -7.98 -11.86
N ARG A 267 -12.07 -9.22 -12.39
CA ARG A 267 -13.26 -9.66 -13.11
C ARG A 267 -14.45 -9.88 -12.17
N VAL A 268 -14.17 -10.44 -10.99
CA VAL A 268 -15.21 -10.68 -9.97
C VAL A 268 -15.77 -9.36 -9.44
N VAL A 269 -14.93 -8.34 -9.20
CA VAL A 269 -15.40 -6.98 -8.85
C VAL A 269 -16.35 -6.44 -9.92
N GLY A 270 -16.06 -6.65 -11.20
CA GLY A 270 -16.91 -6.21 -12.30
C GLY A 270 -18.30 -6.84 -12.29
N ARG A 271 -18.43 -8.07 -11.78
CA ARG A 271 -19.68 -8.84 -11.74
C ARG A 271 -20.46 -8.68 -10.42
N LEU A 272 -19.77 -8.82 -9.29
CA LEU A 272 -20.39 -8.82 -7.95
C LEU A 272 -20.39 -7.43 -7.31
N GLY A 273 -19.52 -6.53 -7.75
CA GLY A 273 -19.24 -5.27 -7.06
C GLY A 273 -18.09 -5.36 -6.06
N ALA A 274 -17.58 -4.20 -5.66
CA ALA A 274 -16.39 -4.12 -4.80
C ALA A 274 -16.67 -4.56 -3.34
N LEU A 275 -17.73 -4.04 -2.71
CA LEU A 275 -18.04 -4.35 -1.31
C LEU A 275 -18.40 -5.83 -1.09
N PRO A 276 -19.20 -6.49 -1.95
CA PRO A 276 -19.44 -7.92 -1.84
C PRO A 276 -18.18 -8.77 -1.94
N LEU A 277 -17.30 -8.49 -2.92
CA LEU A 277 -16.04 -9.23 -3.02
C LEU A 277 -15.15 -9.02 -1.81
N MET A 278 -15.07 -7.78 -1.30
CA MET A 278 -14.27 -7.48 -0.10
C MET A 278 -14.81 -8.24 1.12
N ALA A 279 -16.13 -8.38 1.28
CA ALA A 279 -16.74 -9.17 2.35
C ALA A 279 -16.44 -10.67 2.23
N ILE A 280 -16.51 -11.23 1.01
CA ILE A 280 -16.14 -12.64 0.75
C ILE A 280 -14.65 -12.85 1.05
N ALA A 281 -13.80 -11.96 0.56
CA ALA A 281 -12.35 -12.01 0.81
C ALA A 281 -12.02 -11.91 2.30
N ALA A 282 -12.77 -11.09 3.06
CA ALA A 282 -12.64 -11.00 4.51
C ALA A 282 -13.00 -12.32 5.21
N ALA A 283 -14.12 -12.95 4.85
CA ALA A 283 -14.53 -14.22 5.42
C ALA A 283 -13.53 -15.35 5.10
N CYS A 284 -13.19 -15.53 3.83
CA CYS A 284 -12.23 -16.56 3.39
C CYS A 284 -10.83 -16.31 3.98
N GLY A 285 -10.37 -15.07 4.01
CA GLY A 285 -9.09 -14.70 4.58
C GLY A 285 -9.03 -14.87 6.09
N GLY A 286 -10.13 -14.60 6.80
CA GLY A 286 -10.26 -14.92 8.23
C GLY A 286 -10.06 -16.41 8.50
N LEU A 287 -10.71 -17.27 7.72
CA LEU A 287 -10.52 -18.73 7.80
C LEU A 287 -9.08 -19.14 7.42
N ALA A 288 -8.50 -18.54 6.38
CA ALA A 288 -7.12 -18.82 5.98
C ALA A 288 -6.11 -18.43 7.09
N THR A 289 -6.31 -17.29 7.77
CA THR A 289 -5.43 -16.87 8.88
C THR A 289 -5.57 -17.79 10.11
N LEU A 290 -6.76 -18.35 10.38
CA LEU A 290 -6.92 -19.43 11.36
C LEU A 290 -6.17 -20.68 10.92
N GLY A 291 -6.30 -21.07 9.63
CA GLY A 291 -5.52 -22.18 9.07
C GLY A 291 -4.02 -22.00 9.27
N CYS A 292 -3.48 -20.77 9.14
CA CYS A 292 -2.07 -20.48 9.44
C CYS A 292 -1.75 -20.64 10.93
N ALA A 293 -2.63 -20.16 11.82
CA ALA A 293 -2.40 -20.20 13.25
C ALA A 293 -2.33 -21.65 13.77
N PHE A 294 -3.23 -22.51 13.26
CA PHE A 294 -3.38 -23.90 13.71
C PHE A 294 -2.82 -24.94 12.74
N ALA A 295 -2.00 -24.53 11.76
CA ALA A 295 -1.32 -25.46 10.88
C ALA A 295 -0.43 -26.44 11.67
N PHE A 296 -0.57 -27.73 11.42
CA PHE A 296 0.21 -28.79 12.04
C PHE A 296 1.26 -29.38 11.11
N THR A 297 1.31 -28.93 9.83
CA THR A 297 2.34 -29.29 8.87
C THR A 297 2.78 -28.09 8.05
N LYS A 298 4.03 -28.12 7.54
CA LYS A 298 4.57 -27.07 6.68
C LYS A 298 3.75 -26.85 5.39
N PRO A 299 3.32 -27.91 4.64
CA PRO A 299 2.49 -27.74 3.46
C PRO A 299 1.15 -27.05 3.75
N LEU A 300 0.49 -27.41 4.86
CA LEU A 300 -0.76 -26.77 5.26
C LEU A 300 -0.55 -25.28 5.57
N LEU A 301 0.54 -24.94 6.27
CA LEU A 301 0.90 -23.54 6.53
C LEU A 301 1.14 -22.76 5.24
N LEU A 302 1.89 -23.33 4.29
CA LEU A 302 2.16 -22.69 3.00
C LEU A 302 0.88 -22.43 2.21
N SER A 303 -0.02 -23.41 2.15
CA SER A 303 -1.32 -23.28 1.46
C SER A 303 -2.19 -22.22 2.12
N ALA A 304 -2.24 -22.18 3.45
CA ALA A 304 -3.00 -21.19 4.20
C ALA A 304 -2.43 -19.78 4.05
N GLN A 305 -1.11 -19.62 4.07
CA GLN A 305 -0.42 -18.34 3.82
C GLN A 305 -0.68 -17.82 2.40
N PHE A 306 -0.60 -18.71 1.40
CA PHE A 306 -0.93 -18.38 0.02
C PHE A 306 -2.40 -17.90 -0.10
N LEU A 307 -3.34 -18.61 0.51
CA LEU A 307 -4.76 -18.26 0.49
C LEU A 307 -5.04 -16.96 1.24
N ALA A 308 -4.41 -16.72 2.39
CA ALA A 308 -4.51 -15.46 3.11
C ALA A 308 -4.01 -14.28 2.25
N GLY A 309 -2.89 -14.47 1.56
CA GLY A 309 -2.37 -13.51 0.58
C GLY A 309 -3.33 -13.28 -0.58
N ALA A 310 -3.90 -14.34 -1.14
CA ALA A 310 -4.88 -14.26 -2.22
C ALA A 310 -6.14 -13.46 -1.81
N CYS A 311 -6.64 -13.68 -0.60
CA CYS A 311 -7.77 -12.93 -0.05
C CYS A 311 -7.43 -11.45 0.16
N TRP A 312 -6.22 -11.14 0.66
CA TRP A 312 -5.77 -9.76 0.81
C TRP A 312 -5.60 -9.07 -0.55
N GLY A 313 -5.11 -9.77 -1.57
CA GLY A 313 -5.02 -9.27 -2.95
C GLY A 313 -6.39 -8.93 -3.54
N ALA A 314 -7.34 -9.85 -3.40
CA ALA A 314 -8.73 -9.65 -3.85
C ALA A 314 -9.40 -8.47 -3.12
N ALA A 315 -9.24 -8.39 -1.79
CA ALA A 315 -9.75 -7.30 -0.98
C ALA A 315 -9.12 -5.96 -1.36
N SER A 316 -7.81 -5.93 -1.67
CA SER A 316 -7.11 -4.72 -2.08
C SER A 316 -7.64 -4.19 -3.41
N VAL A 317 -7.79 -5.02 -4.44
CA VAL A 317 -8.40 -4.63 -5.72
C VAL A 317 -9.80 -4.06 -5.51
N ALA A 318 -10.60 -4.73 -4.66
CA ALA A 318 -11.95 -4.28 -4.33
C ALA A 318 -11.94 -2.93 -3.58
N ALA A 319 -11.06 -2.76 -2.58
CA ALA A 319 -10.96 -1.54 -1.79
C ALA A 319 -10.54 -0.31 -2.64
N TYR A 320 -9.50 -0.45 -3.46
CA TYR A 320 -9.07 0.63 -4.36
C TYR A 320 -10.14 0.96 -5.39
N THR A 321 -10.81 -0.06 -5.95
CA THR A 321 -11.93 0.16 -6.88
C THR A 321 -13.10 0.89 -6.20
N ALA A 322 -13.45 0.52 -4.96
CA ALA A 322 -14.50 1.19 -4.20
C ALA A 322 -14.15 2.65 -3.93
N ALA A 323 -12.93 2.94 -3.45
CA ALA A 323 -12.47 4.28 -3.18
C ALA A 323 -12.50 5.17 -4.44
N LEU A 324 -12.01 4.64 -5.58
CA LEU A 324 -12.07 5.33 -6.86
C LEU A 324 -13.51 5.60 -7.31
N ARG A 325 -14.41 4.62 -7.18
CA ARG A 325 -15.85 4.80 -7.54
C ARG A 325 -16.54 5.81 -6.66
N PHE A 326 -16.31 5.77 -5.32
CA PHE A 326 -16.89 6.75 -4.39
C PHE A 326 -16.35 8.16 -4.63
N GLY A 327 -15.10 8.26 -5.08
CA GLY A 327 -14.44 9.51 -5.43
C GLY A 327 -14.93 10.15 -6.74
N ARG A 328 -15.59 9.39 -7.63
CA ARG A 328 -16.09 9.89 -8.94
C ARG A 328 -17.19 10.93 -8.86
N THR A 329 -17.28 11.63 -7.78
CA THR A 329 -18.04 12.85 -7.57
C THR A 329 -17.18 14.11 -7.71
N GLY A 330 -15.96 13.98 -8.27
CA GLY A 330 -14.94 15.02 -8.28
C GLY A 330 -14.09 15.08 -7.01
N ARG A 331 -14.07 13.98 -6.21
CA ARG A 331 -13.39 13.85 -4.93
C ARG A 331 -12.46 12.65 -4.88
N GLU A 332 -11.90 12.25 -6.04
CA GLU A 332 -11.03 11.08 -6.19
C GLU A 332 -9.81 11.14 -5.27
N GLY A 333 -9.18 12.31 -5.18
CA GLY A 333 -8.03 12.52 -4.33
C GLY A 333 -8.35 12.31 -2.85
N ARG A 334 -9.47 12.86 -2.37
CA ARG A 334 -9.91 12.73 -0.98
C ARG A 334 -10.17 11.28 -0.60
N PHE A 335 -10.87 10.53 -1.43
CA PHE A 335 -11.16 9.11 -1.14
C PHE A 335 -9.90 8.26 -1.16
N LEU A 336 -8.99 8.49 -2.11
CA LEU A 336 -7.71 7.78 -2.15
C LEU A 336 -6.78 8.19 -1.00
N GLY A 337 -6.67 9.48 -0.70
CA GLY A 337 -5.89 9.95 0.45
C GLY A 337 -6.38 9.36 1.77
N THR A 338 -7.71 9.26 1.97
CA THR A 338 -8.30 8.58 3.13
C THR A 338 -7.96 7.09 3.14
N LEU A 339 -7.98 6.39 1.98
CA LEU A 339 -7.60 4.99 1.89
C LEU A 339 -6.15 4.79 2.32
N PHE A 340 -5.22 5.60 1.80
CA PHE A 340 -3.81 5.52 2.18
C PHE A 340 -3.58 5.85 3.65
N ALA A 341 -4.28 6.87 4.19
CA ALA A 341 -4.20 7.21 5.61
C ALA A 341 -4.68 6.07 6.53
N VAL A 342 -5.75 5.38 6.15
CA VAL A 342 -6.25 4.19 6.87
C VAL A 342 -5.21 3.07 6.87
N LEU A 343 -4.55 2.83 5.73
CA LEU A 343 -3.48 1.82 5.64
C LEU A 343 -2.25 2.23 6.47
N ALA A 344 -1.87 3.52 6.46
CA ALA A 344 -0.79 4.05 7.28
C ALA A 344 -1.11 3.94 8.78
N LEU A 345 -2.35 4.21 9.20
CA LEU A 345 -2.79 4.04 10.58
C LEU A 345 -2.70 2.58 11.04
N ALA A 346 -3.09 1.62 10.20
CA ALA A 346 -2.91 0.20 10.51
C ALA A 346 -1.44 -0.19 10.65
N ALA A 347 -0.57 0.33 9.79
CA ALA A 347 0.89 0.12 9.87
C ALA A 347 1.48 0.76 11.13
N LEU A 348 1.04 1.98 11.50
CA LEU A 348 1.41 2.65 12.73
C LEU A 348 1.10 1.78 13.95
N CYS A 349 -0.14 1.29 14.06
CA CYS A 349 -0.55 0.42 15.18
C CYS A 349 0.38 -0.79 15.30
N ARG A 350 0.71 -1.45 14.19
CA ARG A 350 1.61 -2.61 14.18
C ARG A 350 3.04 -2.22 14.62
N ILE A 351 3.59 -1.12 14.10
CA ILE A 351 4.95 -0.69 14.43
C ILE A 351 5.04 -0.33 15.92
N ALA A 352 3.99 0.28 16.47
CA ALA A 352 3.93 0.68 17.88
C ALA A 352 3.87 -0.50 18.88
N VAL A 353 3.53 -1.71 18.44
CA VAL A 353 3.44 -2.91 19.32
C VAL A 353 4.74 -3.19 20.07
N ASN A 354 5.88 -3.15 19.38
CA ASN A 354 7.17 -3.47 20.01
C ASN A 354 7.65 -2.36 20.97
N PRO A 355 7.74 -1.08 20.56
CA PRO A 355 8.26 -0.02 21.41
C PRO A 355 7.31 0.32 22.58
N SER A 356 6.01 0.01 22.49
CA SER A 356 5.08 0.17 23.63
C SER A 356 5.19 -0.93 24.69
N GLY A 357 5.98 -1.97 24.46
CA GLY A 357 6.08 -3.12 25.35
C GLY A 357 4.90 -4.11 25.22
N LEU A 358 3.89 -3.82 24.39
CA LEU A 358 2.70 -4.66 24.23
C LEU A 358 3.07 -6.08 23.76
N ALA A 359 4.13 -6.21 22.93
CA ALA A 359 4.65 -7.51 22.50
C ALA A 359 5.13 -8.40 23.65
N ALA A 360 5.46 -7.84 24.83
CA ALA A 360 5.90 -8.60 25.99
C ALA A 360 4.71 -9.09 26.86
N VAL A 361 3.54 -8.48 26.74
CA VAL A 361 2.34 -8.79 27.53
C VAL A 361 1.79 -10.18 27.18
N ALA A 362 1.61 -11.03 28.18
CA ALA A 362 1.22 -12.44 28.01
C ALA A 362 -0.17 -12.57 27.35
N GLU A 363 -1.12 -11.76 27.79
CA GLU A 363 -2.50 -11.71 27.27
C GLU A 363 -2.51 -11.31 25.78
N PHE A 364 -1.68 -10.36 25.39
CA PHE A 364 -1.55 -9.96 24.00
C PHE A 364 -0.97 -11.08 23.13
N LYS A 365 0.06 -11.78 23.62
CA LYS A 365 0.63 -12.96 22.93
C LYS A 365 -0.41 -14.06 22.73
N ALA A 366 -1.25 -14.31 23.73
CA ALA A 366 -2.32 -15.30 23.64
C ALA A 366 -3.41 -14.93 22.62
N LEU A 367 -3.64 -13.63 22.41
CA LEU A 367 -4.62 -13.13 21.45
C LEU A 367 -4.08 -13.07 20.00
N LEU A 368 -2.74 -12.94 19.81
CA LEU A 368 -2.12 -12.78 18.50
C LEU A 368 -2.56 -13.80 17.43
N PRO A 369 -2.72 -15.11 17.71
CA PRO A 369 -3.17 -16.09 16.73
C PRO A 369 -4.61 -15.83 16.23
N TRP A 370 -5.46 -15.24 17.06
CA TRP A 370 -6.87 -15.00 16.80
C TRP A 370 -7.16 -13.66 16.18
N LEU A 371 -6.33 -12.64 16.46
CA LEU A 371 -6.55 -11.25 16.03
C LEU A 371 -6.79 -11.10 14.52
N PRO A 372 -6.01 -11.74 13.61
CA PRO A 372 -6.25 -11.59 12.17
C PRO A 372 -7.62 -12.07 11.76
N ALA A 373 -8.02 -13.25 12.22
CA ALA A 373 -9.29 -13.86 11.86
C ALA A 373 -10.48 -13.05 12.39
N THR A 374 -10.45 -12.70 13.68
CA THR A 374 -11.53 -11.89 14.29
C THR A 374 -11.66 -10.53 13.63
N ALA A 375 -10.54 -9.86 13.32
CA ALA A 375 -10.54 -8.59 12.62
C ALA A 375 -11.12 -8.72 11.20
N TRP A 376 -10.74 -9.74 10.45
CA TRP A 376 -11.24 -9.93 9.09
C TRP A 376 -12.72 -10.31 9.08
N LEU A 377 -13.17 -11.18 9.98
CA LEU A 377 -14.60 -11.51 10.11
C LEU A 377 -15.43 -10.29 10.52
N ALA A 378 -14.96 -9.49 11.48
CA ALA A 378 -15.60 -8.24 11.86
C ALA A 378 -15.67 -7.25 10.68
N ALA A 379 -14.61 -7.12 9.89
CA ALA A 379 -14.61 -6.31 8.68
C ALA A 379 -15.64 -6.82 7.66
N GLY A 380 -15.77 -8.13 7.49
CA GLY A 380 -16.80 -8.75 6.66
C GLY A 380 -18.22 -8.37 7.09
N LEU A 381 -18.51 -8.40 8.39
CA LEU A 381 -19.80 -7.98 8.94
C LEU A 381 -20.08 -6.49 8.68
N LEU A 382 -19.08 -5.61 8.87
CA LEU A 382 -19.21 -4.18 8.56
C LEU A 382 -19.52 -3.95 7.07
N LEU A 383 -18.89 -4.72 6.17
CA LEU A 383 -19.15 -4.63 4.73
C LEU A 383 -20.55 -5.15 4.34
N ILE A 384 -21.07 -6.16 5.02
CA ILE A 384 -22.44 -6.63 4.83
C ILE A 384 -23.42 -5.55 5.28
N ALA A 385 -23.17 -4.92 6.43
CA ALA A 385 -23.98 -3.81 6.93
C ALA A 385 -23.91 -2.56 6.04
N ALA A 386 -22.80 -2.36 5.32
CA ALA A 386 -22.64 -1.26 4.36
C ALA A 386 -23.47 -1.44 3.08
N ARG A 387 -24.02 -2.62 2.81
CA ARG A 387 -24.93 -2.83 1.67
C ARG A 387 -26.23 -2.09 1.96
N SER A 388 -26.54 -1.06 1.16
CA SER A 388 -27.87 -0.44 1.22
C SER A 388 -28.93 -1.52 1.02
N PRO A 389 -30.04 -1.51 1.78
CA PRO A 389 -31.21 -2.28 1.39
C PRO A 389 -31.57 -1.84 -0.03
N LYS A 390 -31.81 -2.81 -0.92
CA LYS A 390 -32.37 -2.50 -2.24
C LYS A 390 -33.58 -1.61 -1.98
N ARG A 391 -33.59 -0.38 -2.53
CA ARG A 391 -34.82 0.38 -2.61
C ARG A 391 -35.80 -0.51 -3.36
N SER A 392 -36.72 -1.11 -2.61
CA SER A 392 -37.90 -1.81 -3.12
C SER A 392 -38.79 -0.85 -3.87
#